data_44612b3d9e4022fa82670e23a68aab2d
#
_entry.id   44612b3d9e4022fa82670e23a68aab2d
#
_cell.length_a   1.000
_cell.length_b   1.000
_cell.length_c   1.000
_cell.angle_alpha   90.00
_cell.angle_beta   90.00
_cell.angle_gamma   90.00
#
_symmetry.space_group_name_H-M   'P 1'
#
loop_
_entity.id
_entity.type
_entity.pdbx_description
1 polymer ?
#
loop_
_entity_poly.entity_id
_entity_poly.type
_entity_poly.pdbx_seq_one_letter_code
_entity_poly.pdbx_strand_id
1 'polypeptide(L)'
;MMRFKTEIAAMVLLLMLAGAAVVRGQWESGFAVLQIGAGARASAMGEAFTAVPGDAAASFWNPAGAAAVTSFQAHLAHNEWIQDVSHDAAAVLFPASLLNFGLHAVVVTVPGIEQRLYPTEDPLSTFSAHDVVIGATLARRLGENLALGLNLRYLNEKIYTESASGFSLDLGAHYRTPLPGMTAGVVVQHLGATRDMAEEEVTLPRTLRAGFAYTLPFGMEEAPWLVSAEYVSTRHQTGHLHVGAEIRPLEMLALRAGYQTGYESRDFSAGFGLHAGRFWIDYAFVPFQEELGRAHRFSLSIGS
;
A
#
# COMPACT_ATOMS: atom_id res chain seq x y z
N MET A 1 -24.05 10.42 -24.06
CA MET A 1 -22.72 11.05 -24.00
C MET A 1 -22.66 12.24 -23.03
N MET A 2 -23.66 13.14 -22.95
CA MET A 2 -23.66 14.29 -22.02
C MET A 2 -23.86 13.93 -20.54
N ARG A 3 -24.72 12.97 -20.17
CA ARG A 3 -24.90 12.49 -18.78
C ARG A 3 -23.62 11.88 -18.20
N PHE A 4 -22.85 11.17 -19.03
CA PHE A 4 -21.60 10.50 -18.63
C PHE A 4 -20.50 11.49 -18.23
N LYS A 5 -20.41 12.64 -18.93
CA LYS A 5 -19.44 13.70 -18.58
C LYS A 5 -19.78 14.40 -17.27
N THR A 6 -21.08 14.51 -16.94
CA THR A 6 -21.56 15.11 -15.70
C THR A 6 -21.30 14.21 -14.48
N GLU A 7 -21.43 12.90 -14.62
CA GLU A 7 -21.20 11.96 -13.52
C GLU A 7 -19.70 11.84 -13.18
N ILE A 8 -18.81 11.84 -14.19
CA ILE A 8 -17.36 11.88 -13.98
C ILE A 8 -16.94 13.21 -13.34
N ALA A 9 -17.47 14.34 -13.83
CA ALA A 9 -17.19 15.65 -13.27
C ALA A 9 -17.70 15.78 -11.83
N ALA A 10 -18.88 15.23 -11.51
CA ALA A 10 -19.41 15.21 -10.14
C ALA A 10 -18.58 14.34 -9.20
N MET A 11 -18.07 13.20 -9.68
CA MET A 11 -17.24 12.31 -8.88
C MET A 11 -15.83 12.88 -8.64
N VAL A 12 -15.25 13.55 -9.64
CA VAL A 12 -13.98 14.29 -9.50
C VAL A 12 -14.18 15.49 -8.56
N LEU A 13 -15.31 16.19 -8.64
CA LEU A 13 -15.64 17.30 -7.74
C LEU A 13 -15.87 16.82 -6.30
N LEU A 14 -16.51 15.65 -6.11
CA LEU A 14 -16.68 15.04 -4.77
C LEU A 14 -15.34 14.64 -4.15
N LEU A 15 -14.40 14.11 -4.94
CA LEU A 15 -13.04 13.81 -4.51
C LEU A 15 -12.24 15.07 -4.16
N MET A 16 -12.43 16.16 -4.92
CA MET A 16 -11.80 17.47 -4.61
C MET A 16 -12.39 18.12 -3.37
N LEU A 17 -13.68 17.97 -3.11
CA LEU A 17 -14.34 18.53 -1.92
C LEU A 17 -14.02 17.76 -0.64
N ALA A 18 -13.71 16.46 -0.73
CA ALA A 18 -13.25 15.66 0.41
C ALA A 18 -11.84 16.05 0.90
N GLY A 19 -11.05 16.76 0.07
CA GLY A 19 -9.68 17.19 0.36
C GLY A 19 -9.53 18.53 1.10
N ALA A 20 -10.61 19.25 1.43
CA ALA A 20 -10.53 20.63 1.90
C ALA A 20 -10.43 20.81 3.42
N ALA A 21 -10.17 19.76 4.20
CA ALA A 21 -9.95 19.88 5.65
C ALA A 21 -8.46 19.99 5.97
N VAL A 22 -7.90 21.19 5.91
CA VAL A 22 -6.56 21.50 6.45
C VAL A 22 -6.63 21.50 7.96
N VAL A 23 -6.20 20.40 8.59
CA VAL A 23 -5.95 20.34 10.03
C VAL A 23 -4.45 20.39 10.26
N ARG A 24 -3.94 21.52 10.71
CA ARG A 24 -2.57 21.65 11.22
C ARG A 24 -2.54 21.10 12.65
N GLY A 25 -1.87 19.99 12.83
CA GLY A 25 -1.53 19.43 14.13
C GLY A 25 -0.45 18.36 13.92
N GLN A 26 0.77 18.63 14.35
CA GLN A 26 1.81 17.60 14.47
C GLN A 26 1.44 16.73 15.68
N TRP A 27 0.82 15.63 15.41
CA TRP A 27 0.70 14.53 16.36
C TRP A 27 1.38 13.33 15.71
N GLU A 28 2.42 12.84 16.32
CA GLU A 28 3.08 11.62 15.90
C GLU A 28 2.08 10.46 16.06
N SER A 29 1.79 9.76 14.98
CA SER A 29 1.02 8.53 15.06
C SER A 29 1.98 7.38 15.36
N GLY A 30 1.65 6.52 16.31
CA GLY A 30 2.35 5.25 16.50
C GLY A 30 2.14 4.30 15.33
N PHE A 31 2.83 3.16 15.36
CA PHE A 31 2.78 2.14 14.31
C PHE A 31 3.14 2.71 12.93
N ALA A 32 4.30 3.38 12.82
CA ALA A 32 4.80 3.95 11.57
C ALA A 32 4.93 2.90 10.45
N VAL A 33 5.09 1.62 10.80
CA VAL A 33 5.07 0.47 9.88
C VAL A 33 3.85 0.46 8.96
N LEU A 34 2.69 0.91 9.43
CA LEU A 34 1.45 0.95 8.66
C LEU A 34 1.47 1.96 7.49
N GLN A 35 2.44 2.88 7.48
CA GLN A 35 2.62 3.86 6.41
C GLN A 35 3.66 3.43 5.38
N ILE A 36 4.35 2.31 5.60
CA ILE A 36 5.31 1.76 4.64
C ILE A 36 4.56 0.81 3.71
N GLY A 37 4.48 1.17 2.43
CA GLY A 37 3.81 0.33 1.44
C GLY A 37 4.53 -0.99 1.19
N ALA A 38 3.78 -2.09 1.07
CA ALA A 38 4.31 -3.41 0.77
C ALA A 38 4.25 -3.73 -0.74
N GLY A 39 5.27 -4.46 -1.22
CA GLY A 39 5.36 -4.94 -2.60
C GLY A 39 6.03 -3.98 -3.57
N ALA A 40 6.96 -4.51 -4.37
CA ALA A 40 7.76 -3.75 -5.32
C ALA A 40 6.92 -3.17 -6.49
N ARG A 41 5.93 -3.93 -6.99
CA ARG A 41 5.06 -3.46 -8.08
C ARG A 41 4.33 -2.17 -7.74
N ALA A 42 3.67 -2.12 -6.58
CA ALA A 42 2.94 -0.94 -6.14
C ALA A 42 3.88 0.24 -5.88
N SER A 43 5.02 -0.04 -5.26
CA SER A 43 6.04 0.99 -4.97
C SER A 43 6.62 1.61 -6.23
N ALA A 44 6.90 0.80 -7.27
CA ALA A 44 7.36 1.29 -8.56
C ALA A 44 6.33 2.17 -9.29
N MET A 45 5.03 2.00 -8.94
CA MET A 45 3.93 2.81 -9.48
C MET A 45 3.57 4.00 -8.56
N GLY A 46 4.51 4.50 -7.75
CA GLY A 46 4.25 5.63 -6.84
C GLY A 46 3.20 5.33 -5.77
N GLU A 47 2.99 4.07 -5.43
CA GLU A 47 1.97 3.62 -4.48
C GLU A 47 0.52 3.98 -4.90
N ALA A 48 0.27 4.31 -6.18
CA ALA A 48 -1.05 4.56 -6.75
C ALA A 48 -1.74 3.22 -7.07
N PHE A 49 -2.12 2.46 -6.05
CA PHE A 49 -2.48 1.05 -6.20
C PHE A 49 -3.90 0.68 -5.69
N THR A 50 -4.60 1.61 -5.03
CA THR A 50 -5.92 1.36 -4.42
C THR A 50 -6.99 0.89 -5.41
N ALA A 51 -6.92 1.33 -6.68
CA ALA A 51 -7.87 0.93 -7.72
C ALA A 51 -7.33 -0.17 -8.64
N VAL A 52 -6.08 -0.62 -8.46
CA VAL A 52 -5.49 -1.70 -9.26
C VAL A 52 -5.96 -3.04 -8.73
N PRO A 53 -6.73 -3.83 -9.51
CA PRO A 53 -7.26 -5.09 -9.03
C PRO A 53 -6.23 -6.22 -9.13
N GLY A 54 -6.39 -7.23 -8.28
CA GLY A 54 -6.15 -8.56 -8.73
C GLY A 54 -4.91 -9.33 -8.34
N ASP A 55 -4.17 -9.03 -7.26
CA ASP A 55 -3.14 -9.94 -6.76
C ASP A 55 -3.12 -10.05 -5.23
N ALA A 56 -2.26 -10.92 -4.67
CA ALA A 56 -2.15 -11.10 -3.21
C ALA A 56 -1.69 -9.84 -2.48
N ALA A 57 -1.00 -8.90 -3.15
CA ALA A 57 -0.61 -7.62 -2.60
C ALA A 57 -1.82 -6.70 -2.31
N ALA A 58 -3.01 -6.98 -2.88
CA ALA A 58 -4.25 -6.27 -2.55
C ALA A 58 -4.55 -6.26 -1.04
N SER A 59 -4.13 -7.30 -0.30
CA SER A 59 -4.25 -7.36 1.15
C SER A 59 -3.57 -6.20 1.89
N PHE A 60 -2.59 -5.55 1.28
CA PHE A 60 -1.87 -4.40 1.85
C PHE A 60 -2.45 -3.05 1.42
N TRP A 61 -3.08 -2.97 0.22
CA TRP A 61 -3.50 -1.72 -0.40
C TRP A 61 -5.00 -1.48 -0.33
N ASN A 62 -5.79 -2.40 -0.88
CA ASN A 62 -7.24 -2.35 -0.84
C ASN A 62 -7.78 -3.79 -0.83
N PRO A 63 -8.34 -4.26 0.29
CA PRO A 63 -8.79 -5.63 0.41
C PRO A 63 -9.87 -6.03 -0.62
N ALA A 64 -10.60 -5.06 -1.18
CA ALA A 64 -11.59 -5.35 -2.23
C ALA A 64 -10.94 -5.89 -3.52
N GLY A 65 -9.66 -5.56 -3.78
CA GLY A 65 -8.90 -6.10 -4.91
C GLY A 65 -8.75 -7.61 -4.88
N ALA A 66 -8.72 -8.20 -3.69
CA ALA A 66 -8.65 -9.64 -3.50
C ALA A 66 -9.87 -10.40 -4.09
N ALA A 67 -11.02 -9.73 -4.27
CA ALA A 67 -12.19 -10.34 -4.90
C ALA A 67 -11.99 -10.65 -6.41
N ALA A 68 -10.97 -10.08 -7.04
CA ALA A 68 -10.66 -10.36 -8.45
C ALA A 68 -9.82 -11.64 -8.64
N VAL A 69 -9.24 -12.17 -7.57
CA VAL A 69 -8.41 -13.37 -7.59
C VAL A 69 -9.26 -14.61 -7.82
N THR A 70 -8.90 -15.44 -8.81
CA THR A 70 -9.63 -16.64 -9.22
C THR A 70 -8.87 -17.93 -9.00
N SER A 71 -7.56 -17.85 -8.67
CA SER A 71 -6.69 -18.98 -8.32
C SER A 71 -5.92 -18.66 -7.06
N PHE A 72 -5.32 -19.66 -6.42
CA PHE A 72 -4.40 -19.44 -5.30
C PHE A 72 -3.29 -18.50 -5.69
N GLN A 73 -3.00 -17.52 -4.82
CA GLN A 73 -1.88 -16.61 -4.98
C GLN A 73 -1.10 -16.45 -3.69
N ALA A 74 0.20 -16.29 -3.84
CA ALA A 74 1.10 -15.94 -2.76
C ALA A 74 1.99 -14.76 -3.17
N HIS A 75 2.33 -13.91 -2.21
CA HIS A 75 3.18 -12.74 -2.41
C HIS A 75 4.17 -12.64 -1.25
N LEU A 76 5.44 -12.46 -1.58
CA LEU A 76 6.51 -12.17 -0.64
C LEU A 76 7.19 -10.88 -1.07
N ALA A 77 7.48 -10.01 -0.13
CA ALA A 77 8.18 -8.76 -0.40
C ALA A 77 9.24 -8.50 0.66
N HIS A 78 10.40 -8.02 0.21
CA HIS A 78 11.49 -7.54 1.03
C HIS A 78 11.83 -6.11 0.59
N ASN A 79 11.99 -5.21 1.54
CA ASN A 79 12.32 -3.83 1.32
C ASN A 79 13.48 -3.42 2.21
N GLU A 80 14.60 -3.11 1.59
CA GLU A 80 15.71 -2.41 2.23
C GLU A 80 15.37 -0.92 2.24
N TRP A 81 14.89 -0.45 3.39
CA TRP A 81 14.52 0.94 3.61
C TRP A 81 15.76 1.78 3.99
N ILE A 82 15.57 3.08 4.15
CA ILE A 82 16.63 3.96 4.64
C ILE A 82 17.10 3.56 6.05
N GLN A 83 18.35 3.88 6.40
CA GLN A 83 18.94 3.65 7.74
C GLN A 83 18.91 2.17 8.16
N ASP A 84 19.18 1.26 7.23
CA ASP A 84 19.22 -0.19 7.46
C ASP A 84 17.92 -0.80 8.01
N VAL A 85 16.80 -0.05 7.93
CA VAL A 85 15.48 -0.57 8.29
C VAL A 85 15.05 -1.61 7.26
N SER A 86 14.69 -2.80 7.71
CA SER A 86 14.09 -3.84 6.87
C SER A 86 12.58 -3.89 7.05
N HIS A 87 11.85 -4.11 5.95
CA HIS A 87 10.42 -4.30 5.94
C HIS A 87 10.08 -5.52 5.09
N ASP A 88 9.64 -6.59 5.74
CA ASP A 88 9.30 -7.86 5.13
C ASP A 88 7.79 -8.05 5.15
N ALA A 89 7.20 -8.48 4.03
CA ALA A 89 5.77 -8.72 3.92
C ALA A 89 5.48 -10.03 3.21
N ALA A 90 4.44 -10.72 3.67
CA ALA A 90 3.93 -11.94 3.06
C ALA A 90 2.42 -11.93 3.02
N ALA A 91 1.83 -12.42 1.92
CA ALA A 91 0.39 -12.61 1.79
C ALA A 91 0.07 -13.87 1.00
N VAL A 92 -1.04 -14.52 1.35
CA VAL A 92 -1.64 -15.61 0.58
C VAL A 92 -3.12 -15.34 0.40
N LEU A 93 -3.65 -15.64 -0.79
CA LEU A 93 -5.07 -15.53 -1.11
C LEU A 93 -5.60 -16.86 -1.65
N PHE A 94 -6.73 -17.26 -1.11
CA PHE A 94 -7.47 -18.44 -1.48
C PHE A 94 -8.82 -18.01 -2.07
N PRO A 95 -9.04 -18.22 -3.37
CA PRO A 95 -10.34 -17.96 -3.97
C PRO A 95 -11.35 -19.02 -3.52
N ALA A 96 -12.57 -18.58 -3.25
CA ALA A 96 -13.68 -19.45 -2.96
C ALA A 96 -14.97 -18.92 -3.61
N SER A 97 -15.96 -19.78 -3.78
CA SER A 97 -17.17 -19.46 -4.53
C SER A 97 -17.99 -18.31 -3.95
N LEU A 98 -17.99 -18.15 -2.63
CA LEU A 98 -18.76 -17.13 -1.92
C LEU A 98 -17.94 -15.92 -1.54
N LEU A 99 -16.71 -16.13 -1.07
CA LEU A 99 -15.88 -15.12 -0.43
C LEU A 99 -14.40 -15.51 -0.55
N ASN A 100 -13.57 -14.68 -1.16
CA ASN A 100 -12.13 -14.90 -1.17
C ASN A 100 -11.57 -14.60 0.22
N PHE A 101 -10.66 -15.44 0.66
CA PHE A 101 -10.01 -15.36 1.97
C PHE A 101 -8.50 -15.23 1.81
N GLY A 102 -7.87 -14.40 2.63
CA GLY A 102 -6.44 -14.22 2.65
C GLY A 102 -5.87 -14.12 4.06
N LEU A 103 -4.58 -14.41 4.17
CA LEU A 103 -3.76 -14.14 5.35
C LEU A 103 -2.58 -13.29 4.91
N HIS A 104 -2.17 -12.36 5.76
CA HIS A 104 -1.00 -11.53 5.49
C HIS A 104 -0.25 -11.19 6.78
N ALA A 105 1.04 -10.94 6.63
CA ALA A 105 1.91 -10.50 7.72
C ALA A 105 2.90 -9.45 7.21
N VAL A 106 3.30 -8.55 8.10
CA VAL A 106 4.38 -7.58 7.90
C VAL A 106 5.26 -7.59 9.13
N VAL A 107 6.56 -7.55 8.92
CA VAL A 107 7.57 -7.39 9.98
C VAL A 107 8.48 -6.25 9.58
N VAL A 108 8.66 -5.29 10.48
CA VAL A 108 9.67 -4.23 10.34
C VAL A 108 10.68 -4.35 11.44
N THR A 109 11.95 -4.20 11.07
CA THR A 109 13.06 -4.21 12.01
C THR A 109 13.87 -2.93 11.84
N VAL A 110 14.01 -2.18 12.92
CA VAL A 110 14.87 -1.01 13.03
C VAL A 110 16.09 -1.40 13.87
N PRO A 111 17.25 -1.67 13.25
CA PRO A 111 18.45 -2.10 13.96
C PRO A 111 19.23 -0.93 14.55
N GLY A 112 20.17 -1.24 15.42
CA GLY A 112 21.26 -0.32 15.80
C GLY A 112 20.84 0.88 16.62
N ILE A 113 19.71 0.85 17.32
CA ILE A 113 19.29 1.94 18.21
C ILE A 113 20.23 1.98 19.41
N GLU A 114 20.91 3.11 19.59
CA GLU A 114 21.89 3.29 20.66
C GLU A 114 21.23 3.63 21.98
N GLN A 115 21.59 2.90 23.02
CA GLN A 115 21.22 3.24 24.38
C GLN A 115 22.31 4.10 25.02
N ARG A 116 21.95 5.33 25.41
CA ARG A 116 22.84 6.29 26.09
C ARG A 116 22.13 6.88 27.30
N LEU A 117 22.78 6.88 28.47
CA LEU A 117 22.28 7.58 29.66
C LEU A 117 22.80 9.02 29.73
N TYR A 118 23.97 9.26 29.13
CA TYR A 118 24.63 10.56 29.07
C TYR A 118 25.29 10.75 27.68
N PRO A 119 25.60 11.97 27.27
CA PRO A 119 26.37 12.22 26.03
C PRO A 119 27.80 11.66 26.17
N THR A 120 27.99 10.40 25.79
CA THR A 120 29.28 9.69 25.80
C THR A 120 29.70 9.39 24.37
N GLU A 121 30.99 9.16 24.12
CA GLU A 121 31.52 8.80 22.81
C GLU A 121 30.99 7.45 22.38
N ASP A 122 31.00 6.46 23.29
CA ASP A 122 30.47 5.13 23.05
C ASP A 122 29.10 4.93 23.68
N PRO A 123 28.15 4.23 23.02
CA PRO A 123 26.88 3.83 23.60
C PRO A 123 27.07 2.75 24.66
N LEU A 124 26.16 2.67 25.62
CA LEU A 124 26.14 1.59 26.61
C LEU A 124 25.83 0.24 25.98
N SER A 125 24.91 0.22 25.04
CA SER A 125 24.48 -0.93 24.27
C SER A 125 23.76 -0.48 23.02
N THR A 126 23.50 -1.41 22.10
CA THR A 126 22.58 -1.25 20.97
C THR A 126 21.45 -2.23 21.08
N PHE A 127 20.26 -1.84 20.63
CA PHE A 127 19.09 -2.72 20.53
C PHE A 127 18.37 -2.50 19.20
N SER A 128 17.37 -3.34 18.92
CA SER A 128 16.52 -3.21 17.74
C SER A 128 15.06 -3.02 18.17
N ALA A 129 14.30 -2.21 17.41
CA ALA A 129 12.85 -2.18 17.51
C ALA A 129 12.24 -3.10 16.46
N HIS A 130 11.07 -3.66 16.78
CA HIS A 130 10.37 -4.59 15.92
C HIS A 130 8.88 -4.27 15.91
N ASP A 131 8.31 -4.15 14.71
CA ASP A 131 6.88 -4.07 14.48
C ASP A 131 6.41 -5.33 13.78
N VAL A 132 5.32 -5.89 14.24
CA VAL A 132 4.69 -7.08 13.67
C VAL A 132 3.22 -6.80 13.42
N VAL A 133 2.77 -7.02 12.19
CA VAL A 133 1.36 -6.95 11.78
C VAL A 133 0.96 -8.31 11.23
N ILE A 134 -0.11 -8.89 11.76
CA ILE A 134 -0.70 -10.13 11.24
C ILE A 134 -2.16 -9.87 10.96
N GLY A 135 -2.63 -10.26 9.77
CA GLY A 135 -4.00 -9.95 9.38
C GLY A 135 -4.66 -11.01 8.52
N ALA A 136 -5.99 -10.91 8.48
CA ALA A 136 -6.85 -11.68 7.61
C ALA A 136 -7.62 -10.74 6.67
N THR A 137 -7.74 -11.17 5.40
CA THR A 137 -8.46 -10.47 4.34
C THR A 137 -9.70 -11.27 3.97
N LEU A 138 -10.83 -10.59 3.85
CA LEU A 138 -12.06 -11.14 3.29
C LEU A 138 -12.53 -10.25 2.15
N ALA A 139 -12.83 -10.83 1.00
CA ALA A 139 -13.28 -10.07 -0.15
C ALA A 139 -14.35 -10.77 -0.94
N ARG A 140 -15.35 -10.01 -1.40
CA ARG A 140 -16.49 -10.54 -2.15
C ARG A 140 -16.88 -9.62 -3.30
N ARG A 141 -17.17 -10.24 -4.44
CA ARG A 141 -17.80 -9.54 -5.57
C ARG A 141 -19.32 -9.51 -5.36
N LEU A 142 -19.89 -8.31 -5.49
CA LEU A 142 -21.32 -8.05 -5.43
C LEU A 142 -21.83 -7.67 -6.84
N GLY A 143 -22.42 -8.64 -7.53
CA GLY A 143 -22.77 -8.47 -8.95
C GLY A 143 -21.54 -8.41 -9.85
N GLU A 144 -21.69 -7.72 -11.00
CA GLU A 144 -20.65 -7.67 -12.03
C GLU A 144 -19.59 -6.59 -11.79
N ASN A 145 -19.99 -5.48 -11.16
CA ASN A 145 -19.21 -4.26 -11.15
C ASN A 145 -18.64 -3.88 -9.78
N LEU A 146 -19.22 -4.34 -8.68
CA LEU A 146 -18.81 -3.96 -7.32
C LEU A 146 -18.12 -5.11 -6.61
N ALA A 147 -17.02 -4.82 -5.94
CA ALA A 147 -16.40 -5.72 -4.97
C ALA A 147 -16.18 -4.98 -3.66
N LEU A 148 -16.35 -5.68 -2.55
CA LEU A 148 -16.07 -5.18 -1.21
C LEU A 148 -15.01 -6.06 -0.56
N GLY A 149 -14.22 -5.45 0.32
CA GLY A 149 -13.17 -6.12 1.05
C GLY A 149 -13.01 -5.57 2.45
N LEU A 150 -12.53 -6.42 3.32
CA LEU A 150 -12.27 -6.14 4.72
C LEU A 150 -10.94 -6.79 5.12
N ASN A 151 -10.10 -6.05 5.85
CA ASN A 151 -8.97 -6.59 6.59
C ASN A 151 -9.22 -6.45 8.08
N LEU A 152 -8.86 -7.45 8.85
CA LEU A 152 -8.68 -7.36 10.29
C LEU A 152 -7.23 -7.67 10.60
N ARG A 153 -6.55 -6.78 11.34
CA ARG A 153 -5.13 -6.90 11.69
C ARG A 153 -4.92 -6.83 13.19
N TYR A 154 -4.03 -7.65 13.69
CA TYR A 154 -3.39 -7.51 14.98
C TYR A 154 -2.06 -6.80 14.78
N LEU A 155 -1.76 -5.83 15.64
CA LEU A 155 -0.57 -4.98 15.61
C LEU A 155 0.22 -5.21 16.90
N ASN A 156 1.53 -5.31 16.79
CA ASN A 156 2.44 -5.33 17.93
C ASN A 156 3.70 -4.53 17.57
N GLU A 157 4.01 -3.55 18.36
CA GLU A 157 5.23 -2.74 18.31
C GLU A 157 6.04 -2.98 19.57
N LYS A 158 7.33 -3.23 19.44
CA LYS A 158 8.23 -3.45 20.56
C LYS A 158 9.49 -2.61 20.40
N ILE A 159 9.74 -1.75 21.37
CA ILE A 159 10.92 -0.90 21.47
C ILE A 159 11.59 -1.18 22.81
N TYR A 160 12.77 -1.80 22.78
CA TYR A 160 13.53 -2.21 23.97
C TYR A 160 12.68 -3.06 24.92
N THR A 161 12.28 -2.54 26.08
CA THR A 161 11.45 -3.22 27.10
C THR A 161 9.96 -2.93 26.94
N GLU A 162 9.61 -1.87 26.26
CA GLU A 162 8.23 -1.41 26.10
C GLU A 162 7.56 -2.07 24.90
N SER A 163 6.26 -2.28 24.97
CA SER A 163 5.48 -2.79 23.86
C SER A 163 4.08 -2.22 23.84
N ALA A 164 3.60 -1.92 22.63
CA ALA A 164 2.21 -1.61 22.37
C ALA A 164 1.56 -2.68 21.51
N SER A 165 0.28 -2.90 21.68
CA SER A 165 -0.48 -3.81 20.81
C SER A 165 -1.85 -3.24 20.50
N GLY A 166 -2.43 -3.64 19.37
CA GLY A 166 -3.74 -3.14 18.98
C GLY A 166 -4.38 -3.97 17.88
N PHE A 167 -5.56 -3.52 17.49
CA PHE A 167 -6.28 -4.06 16.34
C PHE A 167 -6.63 -2.94 15.39
N SER A 168 -6.53 -3.24 14.10
CA SER A 168 -6.97 -2.33 13.04
C SER A 168 -7.87 -3.03 12.04
N LEU A 169 -8.78 -2.25 11.46
CA LEU A 169 -9.73 -2.66 10.44
C LEU A 169 -9.54 -1.79 9.20
N ASP A 170 -9.52 -2.43 8.02
CA ASP A 170 -9.63 -1.71 6.76
C ASP A 170 -10.93 -2.10 6.06
N LEU A 171 -11.56 -1.13 5.41
CA LEU A 171 -12.77 -1.30 4.61
C LEU A 171 -12.52 -0.76 3.22
N GLY A 172 -12.65 -1.62 2.22
CA GLY A 172 -12.37 -1.28 0.83
C GLY A 172 -13.52 -1.59 -0.11
N ALA A 173 -13.58 -0.84 -1.20
CA ALA A 173 -14.45 -1.08 -2.33
C ALA A 173 -13.70 -0.89 -3.65
N HIS A 174 -14.02 -1.75 -4.63
CA HIS A 174 -13.64 -1.60 -6.03
C HIS A 174 -14.91 -1.54 -6.88
N TYR A 175 -14.92 -0.62 -7.83
CA TYR A 175 -16.00 -0.49 -8.80
C TYR A 175 -15.46 -0.53 -10.22
N ARG A 176 -15.93 -1.49 -11.00
CA ARG A 176 -15.68 -1.58 -12.44
C ARG A 176 -16.58 -0.57 -13.12
N THR A 177 -16.02 0.51 -13.65
CA THR A 177 -16.80 1.60 -14.24
C THR A 177 -17.43 1.17 -15.58
N PRO A 178 -18.43 1.90 -16.08
CA PRO A 178 -18.97 1.68 -17.42
C PRO A 178 -17.98 1.93 -18.56
N LEU A 179 -16.84 2.61 -18.29
CA LEU A 179 -15.75 2.76 -19.25
C LEU A 179 -14.92 1.47 -19.24
N PRO A 180 -14.87 0.71 -20.37
CA PRO A 180 -14.10 -0.51 -20.43
C PRO A 180 -12.62 -0.29 -20.06
N GLY A 181 -12.07 -1.17 -19.23
CA GLY A 181 -10.69 -1.07 -18.76
C GLY A 181 -10.47 -0.13 -17.57
N MET A 182 -11.51 0.59 -17.10
CA MET A 182 -11.37 1.52 -15.97
C MET A 182 -12.00 0.96 -14.68
N THR A 183 -11.24 1.01 -13.60
CA THR A 183 -11.67 0.68 -12.24
C THR A 183 -11.52 1.90 -11.33
N ALA A 184 -12.45 2.05 -10.38
CA ALA A 184 -12.35 2.99 -9.27
C ALA A 184 -12.14 2.18 -7.97
N GLY A 185 -11.35 2.71 -7.06
CA GLY A 185 -11.10 2.10 -5.76
C GLY A 185 -11.18 3.13 -4.65
N VAL A 186 -11.72 2.73 -3.51
CA VAL A 186 -11.69 3.50 -2.27
C VAL A 186 -11.40 2.56 -1.11
N VAL A 187 -10.61 3.00 -0.15
CA VAL A 187 -10.35 2.28 1.08
C VAL A 187 -10.17 3.24 2.24
N VAL A 188 -10.71 2.88 3.38
CA VAL A 188 -10.37 3.47 4.67
C VAL A 188 -9.57 2.45 5.45
N GLN A 189 -8.34 2.82 5.82
CA GLN A 189 -7.39 1.93 6.47
C GLN A 189 -7.12 2.38 7.91
N HIS A 190 -6.66 1.43 8.72
CA HIS A 190 -6.20 1.62 10.09
C HIS A 190 -7.27 2.21 11.01
N LEU A 191 -8.53 1.79 10.82
CA LEU A 191 -9.60 2.04 11.78
C LEU A 191 -9.38 1.12 12.99
N GLY A 192 -9.14 1.66 14.18
CA GLY A 192 -8.89 0.78 15.31
C GLY A 192 -8.46 1.52 16.56
N ALA A 193 -8.02 0.73 17.51
CA ALA A 193 -7.52 1.18 18.80
C ALA A 193 -6.31 0.35 19.22
N THR A 194 -5.46 0.98 20.01
CA THR A 194 -4.26 0.38 20.59
C THR A 194 -4.36 0.42 22.12
N ARG A 195 -3.53 -0.36 22.77
CA ARG A 195 -3.23 -0.18 24.20
C ARG A 195 -2.04 0.77 24.31
N ASP A 196 -2.06 1.58 25.34
CA ASP A 196 -1.03 2.57 25.62
C ASP A 196 0.35 1.93 25.76
N MET A 197 1.37 2.66 25.31
CA MET A 197 2.77 2.35 25.55
C MET A 197 3.27 3.36 26.59
N ALA A 198 3.79 2.88 27.70
CA ALA A 198 4.36 3.74 28.78
C ALA A 198 3.44 4.89 29.22
N GLU A 199 2.12 4.62 29.33
CA GLU A 199 1.07 5.60 29.73
C GLU A 199 0.74 6.67 28.67
N GLU A 200 1.31 6.58 27.44
CA GLU A 200 0.98 7.48 26.34
C GLU A 200 -0.04 6.85 25.37
N GLU A 201 -1.04 7.62 24.96
CA GLU A 201 -2.06 7.18 24.00
C GLU A 201 -1.44 7.07 22.60
N VAL A 202 -1.38 5.85 22.08
CA VAL A 202 -0.88 5.57 20.74
C VAL A 202 -2.03 5.60 19.73
N THR A 203 -2.05 6.57 18.82
CA THR A 203 -3.09 6.68 17.79
C THR A 203 -2.66 6.04 16.48
N LEU A 204 -3.58 5.31 15.83
CA LEU A 204 -3.32 4.74 14.50
C LEU A 204 -3.38 5.79 13.38
N PRO A 205 -2.53 5.67 12.33
CA PRO A 205 -2.50 6.59 11.20
C PRO A 205 -3.69 6.31 10.25
N ARG A 206 -4.92 6.64 10.67
CA ARG A 206 -6.10 6.44 9.84
C ARG A 206 -5.91 7.10 8.48
N THR A 207 -6.04 6.32 7.42
CA THR A 207 -5.80 6.75 6.05
C THR A 207 -7.01 6.49 5.16
N LEU A 208 -7.43 7.51 4.42
CA LEU A 208 -8.38 7.41 3.31
C LEU A 208 -7.59 7.44 2.01
N ARG A 209 -7.83 6.46 1.15
CA ARG A 209 -7.26 6.40 -0.20
C ARG A 209 -8.39 6.25 -1.20
N ALA A 210 -8.35 7.01 -2.29
CA ALA A 210 -9.34 6.93 -3.37
C ALA A 210 -8.68 7.21 -4.71
N GLY A 211 -8.95 6.37 -5.71
CA GLY A 211 -8.28 6.50 -6.99
C GLY A 211 -8.96 5.76 -8.12
N PHE A 212 -8.30 5.85 -9.28
CA PHE A 212 -8.68 5.19 -10.51
C PHE A 212 -7.48 4.46 -11.10
N ALA A 213 -7.74 3.35 -11.76
CA ALA A 213 -6.80 2.64 -12.60
C ALA A 213 -7.45 2.41 -13.97
N TYR A 214 -6.70 2.66 -15.04
CA TYR A 214 -7.19 2.56 -16.40
C TYR A 214 -6.22 1.80 -17.29
N THR A 215 -6.68 0.64 -17.78
CA THR A 215 -5.99 -0.07 -18.84
C THR A 215 -6.39 0.56 -20.16
N LEU A 216 -5.42 1.19 -20.85
CA LEU A 216 -5.67 1.92 -22.07
C LEU A 216 -6.06 0.98 -23.21
N PRO A 217 -7.14 1.30 -23.98
CA PRO A 217 -7.60 0.45 -25.09
C PRO A 217 -6.73 0.58 -26.36
N PHE A 218 -5.74 1.44 -26.32
CA PHE A 218 -4.79 1.68 -27.41
C PHE A 218 -3.37 1.44 -26.89
N GLY A 219 -2.52 1.01 -27.78
CA GLY A 219 -1.17 0.56 -27.55
C GLY A 219 -0.87 -0.54 -28.53
N MET A 220 0.28 -1.17 -28.44
CA MET A 220 0.50 -2.42 -29.16
C MET A 220 -0.46 -3.48 -28.54
N GLU A 221 -1.16 -4.26 -29.34
CA GLU A 221 -2.09 -5.29 -28.86
C GLU A 221 -1.46 -6.22 -27.83
N GLU A 222 -0.13 -6.36 -27.90
CA GLU A 222 0.70 -7.19 -27.03
C GLU A 222 1.30 -6.42 -25.83
N ALA A 223 1.08 -5.09 -25.70
CA ALA A 223 1.68 -4.25 -24.67
C ALA A 223 0.64 -3.33 -23.99
N PRO A 224 -0.23 -3.86 -23.13
CA PRO A 224 -1.25 -3.05 -22.45
C PRO A 224 -0.57 -2.02 -21.53
N TRP A 225 -1.07 -0.80 -21.58
CA TRP A 225 -0.69 0.28 -20.68
C TRP A 225 -1.70 0.37 -19.53
N LEU A 226 -1.22 0.35 -18.30
CA LEU A 226 -2.01 0.64 -17.12
C LEU A 226 -1.55 1.99 -16.56
N VAL A 227 -2.46 2.91 -16.35
CA VAL A 227 -2.21 4.16 -15.64
C VAL A 227 -3.10 4.22 -14.40
N SER A 228 -2.60 4.79 -13.32
CA SER A 228 -3.33 4.95 -12.06
C SER A 228 -3.10 6.33 -11.48
N ALA A 229 -4.13 6.85 -10.81
CA ALA A 229 -4.06 8.07 -10.05
C ALA A 229 -4.87 7.92 -8.77
N GLU A 230 -4.33 8.41 -7.66
CA GLU A 230 -4.86 8.18 -6.32
C GLU A 230 -4.64 9.40 -5.44
N TYR A 231 -5.64 9.76 -4.67
CA TYR A 231 -5.55 10.71 -3.57
C TYR A 231 -5.45 9.97 -2.25
N VAL A 232 -4.49 10.35 -1.43
CA VAL A 232 -4.20 9.77 -0.11
C VAL A 232 -4.31 10.85 0.94
N SER A 233 -5.07 10.60 1.99
CA SER A 233 -5.24 11.50 3.13
C SER A 233 -5.08 10.71 4.43
N THR A 234 -4.00 10.95 5.13
CA THR A 234 -3.74 10.37 6.45
C THR A 234 -4.12 11.38 7.53
N ARG A 235 -4.72 10.92 8.61
CA ARG A 235 -5.11 11.76 9.73
C ARG A 235 -3.91 12.58 10.23
N HIS A 236 -4.12 13.88 10.42
CA HIS A 236 -3.12 14.87 10.83
C HIS A 236 -1.99 15.15 9.83
N GLN A 237 -2.09 14.65 8.59
CA GLN A 237 -1.16 14.95 7.52
C GLN A 237 -1.85 15.69 6.37
N THR A 238 -1.06 16.37 5.54
CA THR A 238 -1.55 16.95 4.29
C THR A 238 -1.91 15.85 3.30
N GLY A 239 -2.91 16.10 2.45
CA GLY A 239 -3.26 15.13 1.41
C GLY A 239 -2.22 15.09 0.29
N HIS A 240 -2.02 13.91 -0.30
CA HIS A 240 -1.04 13.63 -1.33
C HIS A 240 -1.72 13.09 -2.59
N LEU A 241 -1.16 13.39 -3.75
CA LEU A 241 -1.57 12.79 -5.01
C LEU A 241 -0.47 11.83 -5.48
N HIS A 242 -0.85 10.59 -5.76
CA HIS A 242 0.00 9.56 -6.32
C HIS A 242 -0.42 9.26 -7.75
N VAL A 243 0.54 9.07 -8.64
CA VAL A 243 0.29 8.63 -10.00
C VAL A 243 1.26 7.51 -10.37
N GLY A 244 0.78 6.58 -11.16
CA GLY A 244 1.58 5.42 -11.58
C GLY A 244 1.27 5.01 -13.01
N ALA A 245 2.29 4.41 -13.65
CA ALA A 245 2.15 3.81 -14.97
C ALA A 245 2.88 2.47 -15.02
N GLU A 246 2.29 1.50 -15.71
CA GLU A 246 2.88 0.20 -16.03
C GLU A 246 2.70 -0.04 -17.55
N ILE A 247 3.76 -0.48 -18.21
CA ILE A 247 3.72 -0.98 -19.58
C ILE A 247 4.33 -2.39 -19.62
N ARG A 248 3.76 -3.26 -20.41
CA ARG A 248 4.30 -4.61 -20.64
C ARG A 248 4.73 -4.75 -22.10
N PRO A 249 5.95 -4.28 -22.45
CA PRO A 249 6.43 -4.35 -23.83
C PRO A 249 6.66 -5.79 -24.32
N LEU A 250 6.79 -6.73 -23.41
CA LEU A 250 6.87 -8.18 -23.66
C LEU A 250 6.01 -8.89 -22.61
N GLU A 251 5.51 -10.07 -22.92
CA GLU A 251 4.74 -10.89 -21.94
C GLU A 251 5.54 -11.16 -20.66
N MET A 252 6.85 -11.29 -20.78
CA MET A 252 7.76 -11.56 -19.68
C MET A 252 8.30 -10.31 -18.95
N LEU A 253 8.06 -9.09 -19.47
CA LEU A 253 8.66 -7.86 -18.94
C LEU A 253 7.59 -6.79 -18.71
N ALA A 254 7.55 -6.27 -17.50
CA ALA A 254 6.80 -5.05 -17.14
C ALA A 254 7.79 -3.94 -16.74
N LEU A 255 7.56 -2.72 -17.23
CA LEU A 255 8.28 -1.51 -16.82
C LEU A 255 7.30 -0.58 -16.12
N ARG A 256 7.75 0.08 -15.05
CA ARG A 256 6.91 0.90 -14.18
C ARG A 256 7.59 2.20 -13.80
N ALA A 257 6.78 3.24 -13.67
CA ALA A 257 7.19 4.51 -13.11
C ALA A 257 6.06 5.09 -12.26
N GLY A 258 6.42 5.84 -11.24
CA GLY A 258 5.47 6.48 -10.34
C GLY A 258 5.96 7.83 -9.84
N TYR A 259 5.01 8.65 -9.42
CA TYR A 259 5.28 9.94 -8.83
C TYR A 259 4.30 10.23 -7.69
N GLN A 260 4.81 10.79 -6.59
CA GLN A 260 4.06 11.17 -5.41
C GLN A 260 4.27 12.66 -5.13
N THR A 261 3.18 13.41 -4.91
CA THR A 261 3.29 14.84 -4.61
C THR A 261 3.22 15.11 -3.12
N GLY A 262 3.85 16.21 -2.68
CA GLY A 262 3.69 16.75 -1.34
C GLY A 262 4.46 16.05 -0.24
N TYR A 263 5.32 15.09 -0.57
CA TYR A 263 6.30 14.55 0.37
C TYR A 263 7.61 15.34 0.27
N GLU A 264 8.22 15.64 1.41
CA GLU A 264 9.51 16.36 1.45
C GLU A 264 10.67 15.44 1.07
N SER A 265 10.55 14.14 1.38
CA SER A 265 11.68 13.21 1.26
C SER A 265 11.63 12.29 0.03
N ARG A 266 10.49 12.17 -0.66
CA ARG A 266 10.36 11.26 -1.81
C ARG A 266 9.30 11.75 -2.78
N ASP A 267 9.53 11.56 -4.08
CA ASP A 267 8.58 11.94 -5.13
C ASP A 267 8.53 10.91 -6.27
N PHE A 268 9.66 10.43 -6.73
CA PHE A 268 9.77 9.55 -7.88
C PHE A 268 10.01 8.09 -7.47
N SER A 269 9.52 7.17 -8.27
CA SER A 269 9.84 5.75 -8.19
C SER A 269 9.87 5.12 -9.59
N ALA A 270 10.67 4.08 -9.75
CA ALA A 270 10.71 3.30 -10.97
C ALA A 270 10.95 1.82 -10.64
N GLY A 271 10.65 0.95 -11.59
CA GLY A 271 10.88 -0.47 -11.39
C GLY A 271 10.56 -1.31 -12.61
N PHE A 272 10.80 -2.60 -12.46
CA PHE A 272 10.47 -3.59 -13.49
C PHE A 272 9.93 -4.86 -12.85
N GLY A 273 9.24 -5.67 -13.67
CA GLY A 273 8.78 -7.00 -13.30
C GLY A 273 9.16 -8.00 -14.37
N LEU A 274 9.59 -9.18 -13.94
CA LEU A 274 9.88 -10.31 -14.81
C LEU A 274 8.86 -11.41 -14.54
N HIS A 275 8.21 -11.89 -15.59
CA HIS A 275 7.22 -12.95 -15.58
C HIS A 275 7.76 -14.24 -16.18
N ALA A 276 7.67 -15.34 -15.44
CA ALA A 276 8.08 -16.66 -15.89
C ALA A 276 7.06 -17.72 -15.42
N GLY A 277 6.20 -18.15 -16.32
CA GLY A 277 5.17 -19.14 -16.04
C GLY A 277 4.14 -18.61 -15.03
N ARG A 278 4.24 -19.04 -13.78
CA ARG A 278 3.36 -18.61 -12.67
C ARG A 278 4.04 -17.67 -11.68
N PHE A 279 5.26 -17.24 -11.96
CA PHE A 279 6.08 -16.43 -11.07
C PHE A 279 6.23 -15.03 -11.63
N TRP A 280 6.06 -14.03 -10.76
CA TRP A 280 6.48 -12.65 -10.98
C TRP A 280 7.58 -12.30 -10.00
N ILE A 281 8.69 -11.78 -10.52
CA ILE A 281 9.76 -11.16 -9.72
C ILE A 281 9.74 -9.68 -10.04
N ASP A 282 9.48 -8.86 -9.05
CA ASP A 282 9.40 -7.41 -9.20
C ASP A 282 10.50 -6.73 -8.40
N TYR A 283 11.01 -5.65 -8.98
CA TYR A 283 11.97 -4.75 -8.35
C TYR A 283 11.47 -3.32 -8.45
N ALA A 284 11.67 -2.55 -7.37
CA ALA A 284 11.43 -1.11 -7.35
C ALA A 284 12.61 -0.37 -6.72
N PHE A 285 12.89 0.79 -7.29
CA PHE A 285 13.85 1.77 -6.82
C PHE A 285 13.11 3.03 -6.41
N VAL A 286 13.30 3.46 -5.16
CA VAL A 286 12.69 4.66 -4.59
C VAL A 286 13.81 5.52 -4.02
N PRO A 287 14.27 6.55 -4.73
CA PRO A 287 15.25 7.50 -4.22
C PRO A 287 14.59 8.40 -3.18
N PHE A 288 15.34 8.72 -2.13
CA PHE A 288 14.96 9.72 -1.14
C PHE A 288 15.80 10.98 -1.33
N GLN A 289 15.18 12.12 -1.06
CA GLN A 289 15.84 13.44 -1.05
C GLN A 289 16.61 13.66 0.24
N GLU A 290 17.30 14.81 0.37
CA GLU A 290 17.99 15.24 1.59
C GLU A 290 19.04 14.25 2.13
N GLU A 291 19.76 13.58 1.23
CA GLU A 291 20.80 12.61 1.58
C GLU A 291 20.34 11.41 2.40
N LEU A 292 19.03 11.18 2.51
CA LEU A 292 18.45 10.01 3.21
C LEU A 292 18.74 8.68 2.49
N GLY A 293 19.29 8.72 1.27
CA GLY A 293 19.65 7.52 0.51
C GLY A 293 18.56 7.03 -0.42
N ARG A 294 18.32 5.75 -0.43
CA ARG A 294 17.42 5.09 -1.39
C ARG A 294 16.87 3.80 -0.80
N ALA A 295 15.65 3.41 -1.21
CA ALA A 295 15.11 2.11 -0.89
C ALA A 295 15.14 1.19 -2.11
N HIS A 296 15.48 -0.07 -1.87
CA HIS A 296 15.43 -1.16 -2.83
C HIS A 296 14.35 -2.15 -2.39
N ARG A 297 13.36 -2.39 -3.25
CA ARG A 297 12.24 -3.26 -2.93
C ARG A 297 12.20 -4.42 -3.91
N PHE A 298 12.07 -5.61 -3.38
CA PHE A 298 11.94 -6.85 -4.14
C PHE A 298 10.64 -7.52 -3.79
N SER A 299 9.99 -8.15 -4.74
CA SER A 299 8.88 -9.05 -4.44
C SER A 299 8.82 -10.24 -5.39
N LEU A 300 8.32 -11.33 -4.85
CA LEU A 300 8.04 -12.56 -5.57
C LEU A 300 6.55 -12.85 -5.40
N SER A 301 5.84 -12.95 -6.52
CA SER A 301 4.44 -13.37 -6.54
C SER A 301 4.28 -14.68 -7.29
N ILE A 302 3.40 -15.53 -6.78
CA ILE A 302 3.06 -16.83 -7.37
C ILE A 302 1.56 -16.85 -7.57
N GLY A 303 1.12 -17.13 -8.78
CA GLY A 303 -0.29 -17.23 -9.13
C GLY A 303 -0.51 -17.08 -10.63
N SER A 304 -1.66 -17.49 -11.10
CA SER A 304 -2.07 -17.36 -12.50
C SER A 304 -3.20 -16.37 -12.67
#